data_eee2e9245bbf6a70e7d311506ecfc507
#
_entry.id   eee2e9245bbf6a70e7d311506ecfc507
#
_cell.length_a   1.000
_cell.length_b   1.000
_cell.length_c   1.000
_cell.angle_alpha   90.00
_cell.angle_beta   90.00
_cell.angle_gamma   90.00
#
_symmetry.space_group_name_H-M   'P 1'
#
loop_
_entity.id
_entity.type
_entity.pdbx_description
1 polymer ?
#
loop_
_entity_poly.entity_id
_entity_poly.type
_entity_poly.pdbx_seq_one_letter_code
_entity_poly.pdbx_strand_id
1 'polypeptide(L)'
;MAQEGVEQPKPLVPVCGEPMIERLLRIFVDCGATEIVVIVNEWSTAVREHLEQMTLPVPLRLVVKTTPSSMHSLHALSPYLRGERFCLTTVDTIFREEEFEKYIRHFQEAKDIDGCMAVTPYVDDEKPLWVGVEKQEDAEGASLLDKQGSHKKPRITGFHDKQEGDDHLISGGIYCLGDKALDVLDHCMEQGMSRMRNFQRQLVVEGLKLEAYPINKILDVDHKEDIAKAEAFIHPLEGKTLVGVCRGNEFSPNCVDNDAAIMNAVKQQLEALGAKVMLMCEKEFCRKATVLERAYGWPRCRVTVGVDGFFSMARSKQALDVLGRIEEEGVLVVNSSLGVNRCIRRIMTERFIAGGIATPESRIIGRNGEMVKDIHYPCWLKRGDGCAQQKEDTCYVQNEQEAEALLKEFWLRGITSVVVNEHLKGDLIKFYGVSGTDFFYWFYPSKCGHRSKFGLEVINGEAQGIAFDAEALKAEADKAADMLNVPVYGGDCVVSEDGSIRIIDFNDWPSFAPCRDEAAFYIATKMIQE
;
A
#
# COMPACT_ATOMS: atom_id res chain seq x y z
N MET A 1 -5.93 34.24 2.74
CA MET A 1 -7.11 33.80 3.53
C MET A 1 -7.90 34.96 4.15
N ALA A 2 -7.38 35.79 5.06
CA ALA A 2 -8.17 36.86 5.69
C ALA A 2 -8.81 37.86 4.70
N GLN A 3 -8.12 38.24 3.62
CA GLN A 3 -8.65 39.07 2.56
C GLN A 3 -9.68 38.37 1.67
N GLU A 4 -9.80 37.05 1.78
CA GLU A 4 -10.69 36.16 1.01
C GLU A 4 -11.93 35.73 1.83
N GLY A 5 -12.13 36.37 3.02
CA GLY A 5 -13.32 36.15 3.88
C GLY A 5 -13.18 34.96 4.82
N VAL A 6 -11.97 34.47 5.10
CA VAL A 6 -11.73 33.49 6.18
C VAL A 6 -11.51 34.27 7.48
N GLU A 7 -12.45 34.19 8.41
CA GLU A 7 -12.43 34.96 9.65
C GLU A 7 -11.44 34.43 10.69
N GLN A 8 -11.17 33.11 10.64
CA GLN A 8 -10.27 32.46 11.59
C GLN A 8 -8.80 32.66 11.22
N PRO A 9 -7.88 32.77 12.22
CA PRO A 9 -6.45 32.70 11.97
C PRO A 9 -6.08 31.37 11.28
N LYS A 10 -5.15 31.40 10.33
CA LYS A 10 -4.75 30.27 9.51
C LYS A 10 -4.54 28.95 10.28
N PRO A 11 -3.85 28.90 11.45
CA PRO A 11 -3.69 27.66 12.21
C PRO A 11 -4.99 27.07 12.76
N LEU A 12 -6.04 27.88 12.93
CA LEU A 12 -7.34 27.46 13.46
C LEU A 12 -8.36 27.16 12.36
N VAL A 13 -7.99 27.34 11.11
CA VAL A 13 -8.85 26.98 9.96
C VAL A 13 -9.05 25.47 9.96
N PRO A 14 -10.32 24.98 9.95
CA PRO A 14 -10.58 23.55 9.90
C PRO A 14 -10.35 23.01 8.49
N VAL A 15 -9.76 21.84 8.42
CA VAL A 15 -9.67 20.98 7.23
C VAL A 15 -10.27 19.64 7.61
N CYS A 16 -11.27 19.17 6.90
CA CYS A 16 -12.08 18.00 7.27
C CYS A 16 -12.68 18.10 8.68
N GLY A 17 -13.03 19.32 9.13
CA GLY A 17 -13.62 19.58 10.45
C GLY A 17 -12.62 19.66 11.62
N GLU A 18 -11.32 19.40 11.42
CA GLU A 18 -10.27 19.50 12.44
C GLU A 18 -9.39 20.72 12.16
N PRO A 19 -9.15 21.64 13.14
CA PRO A 19 -8.21 22.75 12.97
C PRO A 19 -6.82 22.27 12.54
N MET A 20 -6.19 22.94 11.57
CA MET A 20 -4.88 22.50 11.03
C MET A 20 -3.83 22.32 12.13
N ILE A 21 -3.82 23.18 13.16
CA ILE A 21 -2.86 23.06 14.25
C ILE A 21 -3.13 21.83 15.13
N GLU A 22 -4.39 21.52 15.42
CA GLU A 22 -4.76 20.33 16.20
C GLU A 22 -4.39 19.06 15.45
N ARG A 23 -4.72 19.00 14.15
CA ARG A 23 -4.35 17.90 13.28
C ARG A 23 -2.84 17.66 13.29
N LEU A 24 -2.04 18.71 13.11
CA LEU A 24 -0.59 18.57 13.08
C LEU A 24 -0.01 18.09 14.41
N LEU A 25 -0.49 18.65 15.52
CA LEU A 25 -0.06 18.25 16.87
C LEU A 25 -0.42 16.79 17.17
N ARG A 26 -1.62 16.35 16.79
CA ARG A 26 -2.06 14.96 16.91
C ARG A 26 -1.15 14.02 16.10
N ILE A 27 -0.88 14.33 14.85
CA ILE A 27 0.00 13.53 14.00
C ILE A 27 1.40 13.40 14.61
N PHE A 28 1.96 14.47 15.16
CA PHE A 28 3.27 14.41 15.81
C PHE A 28 3.26 13.50 17.05
N VAL A 29 2.21 13.56 17.86
CA VAL A 29 2.03 12.65 19.00
C VAL A 29 1.91 11.20 18.55
N ASP A 30 1.10 10.93 17.54
CA ASP A 30 0.87 9.58 17.00
C ASP A 30 2.16 9.00 16.37
N CYS A 31 3.02 9.85 15.81
CA CYS A 31 4.34 9.47 15.32
C CYS A 31 5.43 9.38 16.40
N GLY A 32 5.07 9.51 17.68
CA GLY A 32 5.97 9.28 18.83
C GLY A 32 6.81 10.48 19.24
N ALA A 33 6.36 11.71 18.97
CA ALA A 33 6.97 12.90 19.54
C ALA A 33 6.96 12.85 21.06
N THR A 34 8.09 13.15 21.70
CA THR A 34 8.23 13.15 23.16
C THR A 34 8.04 14.55 23.78
N GLU A 35 8.22 15.59 22.99
CA GLU A 35 7.96 17.00 23.30
C GLU A 35 7.63 17.73 22.00
N ILE A 36 6.75 18.72 22.06
CA ILE A 36 6.41 19.58 20.94
C ILE A 36 6.68 21.03 21.31
N VAL A 37 7.35 21.76 20.41
CA VAL A 37 7.62 23.19 20.59
C VAL A 37 6.97 23.96 19.46
N VAL A 38 6.10 24.90 19.79
CA VAL A 38 5.37 25.73 18.82
C VAL A 38 5.78 27.19 18.99
N ILE A 39 6.04 27.88 17.88
CA ILE A 39 6.27 29.34 17.87
C ILE A 39 5.09 30.04 17.20
N VAL A 40 4.59 31.08 17.86
CA VAL A 40 3.50 31.94 17.36
C VAL A 40 3.91 33.40 17.44
N ASN A 41 3.35 34.24 16.57
CA ASN A 41 3.53 35.67 16.62
C ASN A 41 2.89 36.30 17.87
N GLU A 42 3.40 37.42 18.35
CA GLU A 42 2.89 38.14 19.53
C GLU A 42 1.44 38.60 19.37
N TRP A 43 0.98 38.87 18.14
CA TRP A 43 -0.41 39.26 17.85
C TRP A 43 -1.36 38.08 17.54
N SER A 44 -0.85 36.85 17.50
CA SER A 44 -1.68 35.64 17.28
C SER A 44 -2.39 35.19 18.57
N THR A 45 -3.14 36.10 19.22
CA THR A 45 -3.75 35.88 20.54
C THR A 45 -4.70 34.68 20.53
N ALA A 46 -5.57 34.56 19.52
CA ALA A 46 -6.55 33.47 19.46
C ALA A 46 -5.86 32.09 19.32
N VAL A 47 -4.77 32.00 18.55
CA VAL A 47 -3.99 30.74 18.41
C VAL A 47 -3.29 30.41 19.71
N ARG A 48 -2.72 31.42 20.39
CA ARG A 48 -2.07 31.24 21.69
C ARG A 48 -3.05 30.72 22.73
N GLU A 49 -4.18 31.38 22.90
CA GLU A 49 -5.23 31.02 23.88
C GLU A 49 -5.75 29.60 23.58
N HIS A 50 -5.90 29.23 22.32
CA HIS A 50 -6.31 27.89 21.92
C HIS A 50 -5.27 26.84 22.36
N LEU A 51 -3.99 27.07 22.06
CA LEU A 51 -2.91 26.14 22.43
C LEU A 51 -2.71 26.03 23.94
N GLU A 52 -2.90 27.13 24.72
CA GLU A 52 -2.83 27.16 26.18
C GLU A 52 -3.96 26.33 26.84
N GLN A 53 -5.10 26.16 26.17
CA GLN A 53 -6.23 25.36 26.63
C GLN A 53 -6.14 23.88 26.21
N MET A 54 -5.28 23.55 25.25
CA MET A 54 -5.11 22.16 24.78
C MET A 54 -4.42 21.30 25.83
N THR A 55 -4.83 20.05 25.91
CA THR A 55 -4.16 19.01 26.70
C THR A 55 -3.64 17.94 25.76
N LEU A 56 -2.32 17.79 25.69
CA LEU A 56 -1.67 16.74 24.90
C LEU A 56 -1.05 15.69 25.86
N PRO A 57 -0.87 14.45 25.39
CA PRO A 57 -0.20 13.40 26.16
C PRO A 57 1.31 13.63 26.31
N VAL A 58 1.86 14.62 25.62
CA VAL A 58 3.26 15.05 25.68
C VAL A 58 3.36 16.53 26.03
N PRO A 59 4.50 16.99 26.62
CA PRO A 59 4.71 18.41 26.89
C PRO A 59 4.59 19.27 25.63
N LEU A 60 3.77 20.32 25.69
CA LEU A 60 3.67 21.37 24.67
C LEU A 60 4.32 22.64 25.21
N ARG A 61 5.37 23.09 24.54
CA ARG A 61 6.05 24.34 24.84
C ARG A 61 5.68 25.42 23.83
N LEU A 62 5.17 26.51 24.30
CA LEU A 62 4.78 27.65 23.46
C LEU A 62 5.82 28.77 23.56
N VAL A 63 6.35 29.18 22.40
CA VAL A 63 7.25 30.34 22.24
C VAL A 63 6.46 31.45 21.55
N VAL A 64 6.28 32.57 22.23
CA VAL A 64 5.58 33.74 21.68
C VAL A 64 6.63 34.76 21.26
N LYS A 65 6.87 34.86 19.95
CA LYS A 65 7.88 35.75 19.38
C LYS A 65 7.61 36.04 17.92
N THR A 66 7.61 37.31 17.56
CA THR A 66 7.58 37.75 16.16
C THR A 66 8.98 37.68 15.56
N THR A 67 9.13 37.05 14.42
CA THR A 67 10.41 36.86 13.73
C THR A 67 10.34 37.32 12.29
N PRO A 68 11.47 37.73 11.68
CA PRO A 68 11.50 38.25 10.30
C PRO A 68 11.26 37.17 9.23
N SER A 69 11.51 35.88 9.54
CA SER A 69 11.34 34.77 8.60
C SER A 69 11.25 33.43 9.33
N SER A 70 10.84 32.37 8.63
CA SER A 70 10.79 30.99 9.15
C SER A 70 12.16 30.48 9.65
N MET A 71 13.29 30.90 9.02
CA MET A 71 14.64 30.58 9.51
C MET A 71 14.91 31.23 10.89
N HIS A 72 14.47 32.47 11.11
CA HIS A 72 14.59 33.13 12.41
C HIS A 72 13.66 32.49 13.44
N SER A 73 12.51 31.98 13.01
CA SER A 73 11.61 31.19 13.89
C SER A 73 12.31 29.92 14.36
N LEU A 74 12.95 29.17 13.45
CA LEU A 74 13.71 27.98 13.81
C LEU A 74 14.86 28.33 14.78
N HIS A 75 15.59 29.43 14.53
CA HIS A 75 16.64 29.88 15.46
C HIS A 75 16.08 30.24 16.85
N ALA A 76 14.88 30.81 16.93
CA ALA A 76 14.23 31.07 18.22
C ALA A 76 13.82 29.77 18.95
N LEU A 77 13.57 28.68 18.21
CA LEU A 77 13.27 27.36 18.76
C LEU A 77 14.54 26.55 19.09
N SER A 78 15.70 26.88 18.49
CA SER A 78 16.93 26.09 18.60
C SER A 78 17.37 25.76 20.03
N PRO A 79 17.21 26.64 21.06
CA PRO A 79 17.58 26.29 22.42
C PRO A 79 16.82 25.10 23.01
N TYR A 80 15.63 24.78 22.48
CA TYR A 80 14.79 23.66 22.91
C TYR A 80 15.02 22.39 22.09
N LEU A 81 15.79 22.48 20.99
CA LEU A 81 16.06 21.40 20.04
C LEU A 81 17.48 20.87 20.12
N ARG A 82 18.37 21.57 20.84
CA ARG A 82 19.78 21.18 21.00
C ARG A 82 19.93 19.82 21.68
N GLY A 83 20.81 18.99 21.09
CA GLY A 83 21.09 17.63 21.56
C GLY A 83 20.08 16.58 21.11
N GLU A 84 19.02 16.99 20.39
CA GLU A 84 17.93 16.11 19.97
C GLU A 84 17.89 15.94 18.45
N ARG A 85 17.19 14.87 18.01
CA ARG A 85 16.71 14.73 16.63
C ARG A 85 15.28 15.22 16.58
N PHE A 86 14.97 16.10 15.67
CA PHE A 86 13.69 16.77 15.61
C PHE A 86 13.09 16.81 14.20
N CYS A 87 11.76 16.92 14.13
CA CYS A 87 11.03 17.20 12.90
C CYS A 87 10.48 18.62 12.95
N LEU A 88 10.66 19.37 11.87
CA LEU A 88 10.20 20.74 11.69
C LEU A 88 9.27 20.84 10.48
N THR A 89 8.13 21.50 10.64
CA THR A 89 7.24 21.88 9.54
C THR A 89 6.43 23.12 9.89
N THR A 90 5.69 23.64 8.93
CA THR A 90 4.71 24.71 9.12
C THR A 90 3.30 24.13 9.26
N VAL A 91 2.38 24.89 9.85
CA VAL A 91 1.04 24.40 10.18
C VAL A 91 0.14 24.20 8.97
N ASP A 92 0.46 24.84 7.87
CA ASP A 92 -0.27 24.86 6.61
C ASP A 92 0.11 23.75 5.65
N THR A 93 1.13 22.97 6.00
CA THR A 93 1.58 21.84 5.19
C THR A 93 0.69 20.63 5.42
N ILE A 94 -0.02 20.21 4.38
CA ILE A 94 -0.96 19.07 4.40
C ILE A 94 -0.35 17.90 3.65
N PHE A 95 -0.33 16.75 4.31
CA PHE A 95 0.20 15.48 3.82
C PHE A 95 -0.68 14.31 4.33
N ARG A 96 -0.52 13.12 3.76
CA ARG A 96 -1.16 11.89 4.27
C ARG A 96 -0.42 11.37 5.49
N GLU A 97 -1.17 11.03 6.52
CA GLU A 97 -0.63 10.64 7.83
C GLU A 97 0.25 9.38 7.74
N GLU A 98 -0.17 8.41 6.94
CA GLU A 98 0.56 7.14 6.76
C GLU A 98 1.91 7.33 6.03
N GLU A 99 1.98 8.28 5.09
CA GLU A 99 3.25 8.61 4.42
C GLU A 99 4.20 9.34 5.38
N PHE A 100 3.64 10.23 6.20
CA PHE A 100 4.40 10.95 7.22
C PHE A 100 4.91 10.00 8.33
N GLU A 101 4.11 9.05 8.79
CA GLU A 101 4.54 8.04 9.76
C GLU A 101 5.73 7.23 9.23
N LYS A 102 5.67 6.77 7.97
CA LYS A 102 6.79 6.07 7.32
C LYS A 102 8.04 6.94 7.21
N TYR A 103 7.88 8.22 6.91
CA TYR A 103 8.97 9.19 6.86
C TYR A 103 9.65 9.37 8.21
N ILE A 104 8.87 9.56 9.28
CA ILE A 104 9.41 9.71 10.64
C ILE A 104 10.12 8.42 11.09
N ARG A 105 9.52 7.25 10.83
CA ARG A 105 10.12 5.95 11.14
C ARG A 105 11.45 5.76 10.42
N HIS A 106 11.51 6.08 9.13
CA HIS A 106 12.76 6.04 8.36
C HIS A 106 13.85 6.90 9.02
N PHE A 107 13.54 8.14 9.37
CA PHE A 107 14.50 9.01 10.04
C PHE A 107 14.92 8.48 11.41
N GLN A 108 14.01 7.91 12.18
CA GLN A 108 14.34 7.30 13.49
C GLN A 108 15.29 6.11 13.35
N GLU A 109 15.16 5.31 12.31
CA GLU A 109 15.99 4.12 12.06
C GLU A 109 17.35 4.46 11.46
N ALA A 110 17.42 5.45 10.56
CA ALA A 110 18.65 5.90 9.91
C ALA A 110 19.54 6.68 10.89
N LYS A 111 20.60 6.02 11.41
CA LYS A 111 21.52 6.61 12.41
C LYS A 111 22.73 7.31 11.81
N ASP A 112 23.03 7.06 10.55
CA ASP A 112 24.23 7.52 9.84
C ASP A 112 24.00 8.80 8.98
N ILE A 113 22.82 9.41 9.10
CA ILE A 113 22.44 10.66 8.42
C ILE A 113 22.27 11.82 9.39
N ASP A 114 22.58 13.03 8.94
CA ASP A 114 22.42 14.27 9.70
C ASP A 114 21.02 14.88 9.52
N GLY A 115 20.31 14.50 8.45
CA GLY A 115 18.94 14.91 8.21
C GLY A 115 18.27 14.15 7.09
N CYS A 116 16.95 14.24 7.07
CA CYS A 116 16.07 13.68 6.06
C CYS A 116 15.03 14.73 5.67
N MET A 117 14.95 15.07 4.38
CA MET A 117 14.02 16.08 3.87
C MET A 117 12.87 15.41 3.13
N ALA A 118 11.63 15.74 3.49
CA ALA A 118 10.49 15.35 2.68
C ALA A 118 10.55 16.09 1.34
N VAL A 119 10.45 15.34 0.24
CA VAL A 119 10.41 15.87 -1.12
C VAL A 119 9.19 15.30 -1.85
N THR A 120 8.69 16.06 -2.84
CA THR A 120 7.51 15.61 -3.61
C THR A 120 7.69 15.90 -5.09
N PRO A 121 7.21 15.03 -5.98
CA PRO A 121 7.12 15.32 -7.42
C PRO A 121 5.94 16.25 -7.76
N TYR A 122 5.03 16.49 -6.81
CA TYR A 122 3.86 17.33 -7.01
C TYR A 122 4.21 18.82 -6.86
N VAL A 123 4.09 19.57 -7.95
CA VAL A 123 4.44 21.00 -8.01
C VAL A 123 3.16 21.82 -8.10
N ASP A 124 2.76 22.45 -6.99
CA ASP A 124 1.64 23.41 -6.90
C ASP A 124 2.11 24.76 -6.31
N ASP A 125 3.40 24.92 -6.07
CA ASP A 125 4.01 26.16 -5.54
C ASP A 125 4.41 27.08 -6.70
N GLU A 126 4.10 28.37 -6.56
CA GLU A 126 4.52 29.43 -7.52
C GLU A 126 6.05 29.58 -7.61
N LYS A 127 6.77 29.19 -6.55
CA LYS A 127 8.24 29.31 -6.45
C LYS A 127 8.85 28.05 -5.82
N PRO A 128 8.73 26.91 -6.49
CA PRO A 128 9.23 25.66 -5.95
C PRO A 128 10.75 25.73 -5.69
N LEU A 129 11.20 25.05 -4.64
CA LEU A 129 12.62 24.83 -4.38
C LEU A 129 12.96 23.42 -4.86
N TRP A 130 13.64 23.35 -6.01
CA TRP A 130 14.03 22.09 -6.62
C TRP A 130 15.15 21.41 -5.83
N VAL A 131 15.11 20.08 -5.77
CA VAL A 131 16.03 19.26 -4.99
C VAL A 131 16.83 18.37 -5.93
N GLY A 132 18.12 18.63 -6.02
CA GLY A 132 19.08 17.76 -6.70
C GLY A 132 19.41 16.56 -5.82
N VAL A 133 19.40 15.36 -6.41
CA VAL A 133 19.72 14.11 -5.72
C VAL A 133 20.83 13.36 -6.46
N GLU A 134 21.61 12.55 -5.71
CA GLU A 134 22.61 11.68 -6.33
C GLU A 134 21.92 10.73 -7.31
N LYS A 135 22.43 10.69 -8.57
CA LYS A 135 22.03 9.66 -9.52
C LYS A 135 22.54 8.33 -8.97
N GLN A 136 21.65 7.40 -8.66
CA GLN A 136 22.08 6.03 -8.44
C GLN A 136 22.65 5.52 -9.77
N GLU A 137 23.94 5.11 -9.76
CA GLU A 137 24.51 4.41 -10.90
C GLU A 137 23.64 3.17 -11.14
N ASP A 138 23.07 3.13 -12.34
CA ASP A 138 22.14 2.10 -12.78
C ASP A 138 22.75 0.70 -12.62
N ALA A 139 22.32 -0.02 -11.61
CA ALA A 139 22.01 -1.42 -11.81
C ALA A 139 20.70 -1.41 -12.60
N GLU A 140 20.76 -1.75 -13.87
CA GLU A 140 19.66 -1.70 -14.83
C GLU A 140 18.35 -2.16 -14.19
N GLY A 141 17.38 -1.25 -14.00
CA GLY A 141 16.00 -1.56 -13.67
C GLY A 141 15.56 -1.46 -12.20
N ALA A 142 16.35 -0.95 -11.25
CA ALA A 142 15.93 -0.83 -9.86
C ALA A 142 15.06 0.42 -9.64
N SER A 143 13.77 0.21 -9.41
CA SER A 143 12.84 1.21 -8.87
C SER A 143 13.29 1.68 -7.48
N LEU A 144 13.01 2.96 -7.13
CA LEU A 144 13.40 3.63 -5.87
C LEU A 144 12.84 2.97 -4.57
N LEU A 145 12.27 1.76 -4.63
CA LEU A 145 11.47 1.15 -3.55
C LEU A 145 11.97 -0.21 -3.08
N ASP A 146 13.26 -0.55 -3.28
CA ASP A 146 13.72 -1.91 -3.02
C ASP A 146 14.72 -2.14 -1.93
N LYS A 147 14.35 -3.07 -1.13
CA LYS A 147 14.98 -4.13 -0.32
C LYS A 147 14.52 -4.11 1.13
N GLN A 148 13.92 -5.19 1.57
CA GLN A 148 13.86 -5.51 3.00
C GLN A 148 15.31 -5.57 3.55
N GLY A 149 15.68 -4.55 4.33
CA GLY A 149 17.00 -4.41 4.91
C GLY A 149 17.80 -3.24 4.30
N SER A 150 17.73 -2.08 4.96
CA SER A 150 18.56 -0.89 4.71
C SER A 150 18.34 -0.19 3.37
N HIS A 151 17.21 0.52 3.25
CA HIS A 151 16.99 1.44 2.12
C HIS A 151 17.65 2.78 2.40
N LYS A 152 18.83 3.00 1.84
CA LYS A 152 19.36 4.36 1.74
C LYS A 152 18.53 5.12 0.72
N LYS A 153 17.82 6.14 1.18
CA LYS A 153 17.17 7.10 0.27
C LYS A 153 18.24 7.89 -0.47
N PRO A 154 17.94 8.44 -1.67
CA PRO A 154 18.93 9.20 -2.44
C PRO A 154 19.45 10.39 -1.63
N ARG A 155 20.76 10.64 -1.74
CA ARG A 155 21.39 11.76 -1.06
C ARG A 155 21.08 13.06 -1.78
N ILE A 156 20.80 14.11 -1.01
CA ILE A 156 20.60 15.46 -1.54
C ILE A 156 21.95 16.06 -1.92
N THR A 157 22.06 16.55 -3.14
CA THR A 157 23.26 17.19 -3.68
C THR A 157 23.14 18.72 -3.76
N GLY A 158 21.91 19.25 -3.76
CA GLY A 158 21.68 20.69 -3.83
C GLY A 158 20.22 21.10 -3.77
N PHE A 159 20.02 22.43 -3.65
CA PHE A 159 18.69 23.06 -3.70
C PHE A 159 18.74 24.24 -4.68
N HIS A 160 17.84 24.27 -5.66
CA HIS A 160 17.86 25.17 -6.80
C HIS A 160 16.56 25.98 -6.91
N ASP A 161 16.65 27.26 -7.31
CA ASP A 161 15.46 28.10 -7.56
C ASP A 161 14.82 27.81 -8.92
N LYS A 162 15.48 27.02 -9.77
CA LYS A 162 15.01 26.58 -11.08
C LYS A 162 15.33 25.10 -11.22
N GLN A 163 14.50 24.40 -11.98
CA GLN A 163 14.75 23.02 -12.34
C GLN A 163 16.09 22.90 -13.09
N GLU A 164 16.96 22.03 -12.62
CA GLU A 164 18.26 21.76 -13.23
C GLU A 164 18.31 20.29 -13.68
N GLY A 165 18.69 20.07 -14.93
CA GLY A 165 18.83 18.73 -15.49
C GLY A 165 17.53 17.90 -15.42
N ASP A 166 17.62 16.73 -14.80
CA ASP A 166 16.52 15.78 -14.62
C ASP A 166 15.82 15.95 -13.25
N ASP A 167 16.08 17.02 -12.51
CA ASP A 167 15.45 17.25 -11.21
C ASP A 167 13.91 17.29 -11.38
N HIS A 168 13.22 16.41 -10.67
CA HIS A 168 11.76 16.27 -10.71
C HIS A 168 11.12 16.37 -9.32
N LEU A 169 11.94 16.61 -8.28
CA LEU A 169 11.50 16.70 -6.90
C LEU A 169 11.64 18.13 -6.39
N ILE A 170 10.68 18.55 -5.57
CA ILE A 170 10.74 19.82 -4.84
C ILE A 170 10.73 19.59 -3.33
N SER A 171 11.23 20.56 -2.56
CA SER A 171 11.19 20.53 -1.10
C SER A 171 9.74 20.62 -0.60
N GLY A 172 9.33 19.67 0.23
CA GLY A 172 7.97 19.58 0.77
C GLY A 172 7.73 20.35 2.06
N GLY A 173 8.68 21.20 2.51
CA GLY A 173 8.47 22.01 3.71
C GLY A 173 8.56 21.25 5.05
N ILE A 174 8.96 19.99 5.03
CA ILE A 174 9.07 19.12 6.21
C ILE A 174 10.51 18.63 6.32
N TYR A 175 11.12 18.86 7.48
CA TYR A 175 12.54 18.61 7.70
C TYR A 175 12.77 17.82 8.98
N CYS A 176 13.32 16.61 8.87
CA CYS A 176 13.87 15.89 10.00
C CYS A 176 15.37 16.13 10.08
N LEU A 177 15.85 16.69 11.19
CA LEU A 177 17.22 17.17 11.36
C LEU A 177 17.80 16.73 12.71
N GLY A 178 19.13 16.68 12.79
CA GLY A 178 19.85 16.50 14.03
C GLY A 178 20.53 17.78 14.50
N ASP A 179 21.22 17.70 15.63
CA ASP A 179 21.86 18.85 16.32
C ASP A 179 22.85 19.62 15.44
N LYS A 180 23.63 18.92 14.58
CA LYS A 180 24.57 19.58 13.63
C LYS A 180 23.90 20.61 12.70
N ALA A 181 22.63 20.41 12.37
CA ALA A 181 21.91 21.39 11.55
C ALA A 181 21.69 22.71 12.28
N LEU A 182 21.62 22.69 13.62
CA LEU A 182 21.51 23.90 14.42
C LEU A 182 22.83 24.69 14.47
N ASP A 183 23.99 24.03 14.35
CA ASP A 183 25.28 24.72 14.20
C ASP A 183 25.35 25.47 12.87
N VAL A 184 24.89 24.82 11.79
CA VAL A 184 24.75 25.47 10.47
C VAL A 184 23.78 26.66 10.53
N LEU A 185 22.67 26.51 11.28
CA LEU A 185 21.72 27.61 11.48
C LEU A 185 22.35 28.81 12.17
N ASP A 186 23.15 28.60 13.22
CA ASP A 186 23.87 29.66 13.92
C ASP A 186 24.84 30.38 12.95
N HIS A 187 25.60 29.65 12.12
CA HIS A 187 26.44 30.25 11.07
C HIS A 187 25.63 31.09 10.07
N CYS A 188 24.47 30.61 9.65
CA CYS A 188 23.58 31.37 8.77
C CYS A 188 23.15 32.70 9.42
N MET A 189 22.84 32.66 10.72
CA MET A 189 22.44 33.85 11.47
C MET A 189 23.58 34.85 11.61
N GLU A 190 24.82 34.39 11.90
CA GLU A 190 26.01 35.20 12.00
C GLU A 190 26.33 35.89 10.65
N GLN A 191 26.07 35.20 9.54
CA GLN A 191 26.27 35.74 8.19
C GLN A 191 25.11 36.66 7.73
N GLY A 192 24.10 36.88 8.56
CA GLY A 192 22.93 37.71 8.23
C GLY A 192 22.04 37.11 7.15
N MET A 193 22.11 35.81 6.94
CA MET A 193 21.21 35.12 6.02
C MET A 193 19.77 35.16 6.53
N SER A 194 18.83 35.14 5.60
CA SER A 194 17.41 35.00 5.89
C SER A 194 16.76 34.04 4.90
N ARG A 195 15.57 33.54 5.19
CA ARG A 195 14.79 32.55 4.43
C ARG A 195 15.30 31.12 4.58
N MET A 196 14.35 30.22 4.78
CA MET A 196 14.59 28.79 4.99
C MET A 196 15.36 28.14 3.84
N ARG A 197 15.10 28.50 2.58
CA ARG A 197 15.83 27.97 1.40
C ARG A 197 17.34 28.24 1.43
N ASN A 198 17.79 29.34 2.05
CA ASN A 198 19.23 29.62 2.20
C ASN A 198 19.86 28.70 3.26
N PHE A 199 19.14 28.45 4.35
CA PHE A 199 19.53 27.46 5.34
C PHE A 199 19.64 26.05 4.74
N GLN A 200 18.65 25.61 3.95
CA GLN A 200 18.71 24.32 3.28
C GLN A 200 19.94 24.18 2.38
N ARG A 201 20.28 25.22 1.60
CA ARG A 201 21.50 25.24 0.79
C ARG A 201 22.76 25.14 1.63
N GLN A 202 22.79 25.86 2.74
CA GLN A 202 23.97 25.89 3.62
C GLN A 202 24.20 24.51 4.28
N LEU A 203 23.14 23.75 4.61
CA LEU A 203 23.29 22.39 5.10
C LEU A 203 24.09 21.49 4.15
N VAL A 204 23.84 21.61 2.83
CA VAL A 204 24.59 20.87 1.81
C VAL A 204 26.01 21.41 1.68
N VAL A 205 26.18 22.73 1.66
CA VAL A 205 27.52 23.39 1.54
C VAL A 205 28.44 22.98 2.69
N GLU A 206 27.92 22.86 3.91
CA GLU A 206 28.69 22.41 5.08
C GLU A 206 28.83 20.88 5.17
N GLY A 207 28.36 20.15 4.16
CA GLY A 207 28.63 18.74 3.97
C GLY A 207 27.79 17.82 4.86
N LEU A 208 26.62 18.26 5.36
CA LEU A 208 25.72 17.41 6.10
C LEU A 208 25.20 16.27 5.20
N LYS A 209 25.06 15.10 5.77
CA LYS A 209 24.50 13.94 5.10
C LYS A 209 22.98 14.02 5.13
N LEU A 210 22.40 14.54 4.04
CA LEU A 210 20.96 14.72 3.90
C LEU A 210 20.40 13.69 2.92
N GLU A 211 19.29 13.02 3.31
CA GLU A 211 18.52 12.13 2.44
C GLU A 211 17.24 12.81 1.95
N ALA A 212 16.85 12.54 0.71
CA ALA A 212 15.57 12.94 0.14
C ALA A 212 14.56 11.81 0.34
N TYR A 213 13.49 12.05 1.09
CA TYR A 213 12.41 11.09 1.28
C TYR A 213 11.21 11.49 0.42
N PRO A 214 10.86 10.72 -0.62
CA PRO A 214 9.74 11.06 -1.47
C PRO A 214 8.41 10.83 -0.75
N ILE A 215 7.56 11.85 -0.77
CA ILE A 215 6.14 11.82 -0.40
C ILE A 215 5.35 12.16 -1.66
N ASN A 216 4.34 11.37 -1.99
CA ASN A 216 3.63 11.47 -3.26
C ASN A 216 3.03 12.86 -3.49
N LYS A 217 2.42 13.43 -2.46
CA LYS A 217 1.81 14.75 -2.55
C LYS A 217 1.89 15.48 -1.21
N ILE A 218 2.32 16.74 -1.27
CA ILE A 218 2.30 17.69 -0.17
C ILE A 218 1.61 18.95 -0.70
N LEU A 219 0.70 19.52 0.07
CA LEU A 219 -0.04 20.74 -0.24
C LEU A 219 0.19 21.79 0.82
N ASP A 220 0.27 23.06 0.40
CA ASP A 220 0.24 24.20 1.31
C ASP A 220 -1.14 24.89 1.22
N VAL A 221 -1.73 25.18 2.37
CA VAL A 221 -3.05 25.83 2.44
C VAL A 221 -2.85 27.33 2.65
N ASP A 222 -2.58 28.08 1.60
CA ASP A 222 -2.34 29.52 1.62
C ASP A 222 -3.61 30.34 1.33
N HIS A 223 -4.49 29.82 0.49
CA HIS A 223 -5.72 30.45 0.04
C HIS A 223 -6.97 29.70 0.47
N LYS A 224 -8.13 30.35 0.39
CA LYS A 224 -9.42 29.72 0.72
C LYS A 224 -9.74 28.52 -0.16
N GLU A 225 -9.37 28.57 -1.43
CA GLU A 225 -9.58 27.46 -2.36
C GLU A 225 -8.72 26.23 -2.06
N ASP A 226 -7.60 26.41 -1.37
CA ASP A 226 -6.71 25.31 -1.00
C ASP A 226 -7.32 24.44 0.10
N ILE A 227 -8.26 24.97 0.89
CA ILE A 227 -9.00 24.20 1.89
C ILE A 227 -9.74 23.04 1.22
N ALA A 228 -10.51 23.32 0.16
CA ALA A 228 -11.24 22.28 -0.56
C ALA A 228 -10.30 21.28 -1.26
N LYS A 229 -9.15 21.74 -1.77
CA LYS A 229 -8.11 20.85 -2.34
C LYS A 229 -7.52 19.95 -1.27
N ALA A 230 -7.25 20.48 -0.06
CA ALA A 230 -6.72 19.72 1.08
C ALA A 230 -7.74 18.68 1.56
N GLU A 231 -9.02 19.06 1.70
CA GLU A 231 -10.10 18.16 2.10
C GLU A 231 -10.27 17.01 1.10
N ALA A 232 -10.32 17.32 -0.20
CA ALA A 232 -10.38 16.31 -1.25
C ALA A 232 -9.14 15.41 -1.31
N PHE A 233 -8.00 15.92 -0.87
CA PHE A 233 -6.77 15.13 -0.78
C PHE A 233 -6.75 14.20 0.45
N ILE A 234 -7.20 14.69 1.62
CA ILE A 234 -7.26 13.90 2.85
C ILE A 234 -8.38 12.86 2.78
N HIS A 235 -9.58 13.28 2.35
CA HIS A 235 -10.76 12.44 2.24
C HIS A 235 -11.24 12.31 0.77
N PRO A 236 -10.50 11.60 -0.08
CA PRO A 236 -10.83 11.48 -1.51
C PRO A 236 -12.14 10.71 -1.76
N LEU A 237 -12.64 9.98 -0.76
CA LEU A 237 -13.87 9.18 -0.82
C LEU A 237 -15.02 9.81 -0.03
N GLU A 238 -14.93 11.09 0.34
CA GLU A 238 -16.01 11.78 1.05
C GLU A 238 -17.33 11.74 0.23
N GLY A 239 -18.40 11.36 0.92
CA GLY A 239 -19.72 11.19 0.30
C GLY A 239 -19.89 9.88 -0.49
N LYS A 240 -18.84 9.06 -0.67
CA LYS A 240 -18.92 7.77 -1.35
C LYS A 240 -19.42 6.68 -0.41
N THR A 241 -20.21 5.77 -0.93
CA THR A 241 -20.67 4.56 -0.24
C THR A 241 -20.07 3.33 -0.93
N LEU A 242 -19.32 2.53 -0.17
CA LEU A 242 -18.69 1.32 -0.66
C LEU A 242 -19.24 0.08 0.06
N VAL A 243 -19.31 -1.04 -0.65
CA VAL A 243 -19.80 -2.30 -0.11
C VAL A 243 -18.72 -3.37 -0.23
N GLY A 244 -18.36 -3.95 0.91
CA GLY A 244 -17.49 -5.12 0.97
C GLY A 244 -18.29 -6.42 1.02
N VAL A 245 -18.04 -7.33 0.07
CA VAL A 245 -18.67 -8.66 0.03
C VAL A 245 -17.69 -9.69 0.56
N CYS A 246 -17.93 -10.19 1.78
CA CYS A 246 -17.08 -11.17 2.44
C CYS A 246 -17.23 -12.55 1.79
N ARG A 247 -16.14 -13.31 1.74
CA ARG A 247 -16.11 -14.70 1.22
C ARG A 247 -17.06 -15.61 1.99
N GLY A 248 -17.74 -16.51 1.30
CA GLY A 248 -18.52 -17.58 1.93
C GLY A 248 -17.61 -18.56 2.69
N ASN A 249 -18.02 -18.98 3.88
CA ASN A 249 -17.22 -19.86 4.76
C ASN A 249 -16.80 -21.17 4.07
N GLU A 250 -17.62 -21.69 3.17
CA GLU A 250 -17.37 -22.88 2.37
C GLU A 250 -16.15 -22.76 1.43
N PHE A 251 -15.75 -21.51 1.09
CA PHE A 251 -14.57 -21.22 0.26
C PHE A 251 -13.33 -20.88 1.08
N SER A 252 -13.46 -20.79 2.41
CA SER A 252 -12.38 -20.40 3.32
C SER A 252 -12.20 -21.37 4.49
N PRO A 253 -12.07 -22.69 4.25
CA PRO A 253 -11.86 -23.63 5.33
C PRO A 253 -10.56 -23.25 6.09
N ASN A 254 -10.67 -23.16 7.43
CA ASN A 254 -9.61 -22.80 8.37
C ASN A 254 -9.07 -21.35 8.27
N CYS A 255 -9.70 -20.46 7.49
CA CYS A 255 -9.22 -19.10 7.27
C CYS A 255 -10.29 -18.01 7.45
N VAL A 256 -11.48 -18.33 7.96
CA VAL A 256 -12.64 -17.42 8.08
C VAL A 256 -12.29 -16.16 8.87
N ASP A 257 -11.60 -16.30 10.01
CA ASP A 257 -11.22 -15.17 10.86
C ASP A 257 -10.19 -14.26 10.18
N ASN A 258 -9.26 -14.86 9.42
CA ASN A 258 -8.26 -14.10 8.67
C ASN A 258 -8.88 -13.32 7.51
N ASP A 259 -9.85 -13.93 6.81
CA ASP A 259 -10.59 -13.25 5.74
C ASP A 259 -11.46 -12.11 6.30
N ALA A 260 -12.11 -12.32 7.44
CA ALA A 260 -12.84 -11.27 8.13
C ALA A 260 -11.93 -10.12 8.58
N ALA A 261 -10.73 -10.44 9.05
CA ALA A 261 -9.76 -9.45 9.53
C ALA A 261 -9.25 -8.54 8.40
N ILE A 262 -8.91 -9.08 7.21
CA ILE A 262 -8.50 -8.22 6.09
C ILE A 262 -9.66 -7.35 5.59
N MET A 263 -10.88 -7.88 5.50
CA MET A 263 -12.04 -7.08 5.08
C MET A 263 -12.33 -5.93 6.05
N ASN A 264 -12.17 -6.16 7.36
CA ASN A 264 -12.29 -5.10 8.36
C ASN A 264 -11.15 -4.07 8.27
N ALA A 265 -9.91 -4.50 8.04
CA ALA A 265 -8.79 -3.60 7.86
C ALA A 265 -8.99 -2.69 6.62
N VAL A 266 -9.41 -3.26 5.48
CA VAL A 266 -9.74 -2.49 4.27
C VAL A 266 -10.89 -1.52 4.54
N LYS A 267 -11.95 -1.96 5.25
CA LYS A 267 -13.06 -1.09 5.66
C LYS A 267 -12.52 0.12 6.45
N GLN A 268 -11.68 -0.10 7.45
CA GLN A 268 -11.13 0.97 8.28
C GLN A 268 -10.31 1.97 7.45
N GLN A 269 -9.49 1.49 6.51
CA GLN A 269 -8.74 2.37 5.61
C GLN A 269 -9.65 3.20 4.70
N LEU A 270 -10.68 2.59 4.12
CA LEU A 270 -11.64 3.31 3.27
C LEU A 270 -12.47 4.33 4.06
N GLU A 271 -12.84 4.02 5.31
CA GLU A 271 -13.54 4.95 6.21
C GLU A 271 -12.63 6.11 6.63
N ALA A 272 -11.35 5.86 6.87
CA ALA A 272 -10.35 6.92 7.12
C ALA A 272 -10.17 7.86 5.91
N LEU A 273 -10.45 7.39 4.71
CA LEU A 273 -10.45 8.18 3.46
C LEU A 273 -11.80 8.87 3.17
N GLY A 274 -12.74 8.83 4.12
CA GLY A 274 -14.03 9.53 4.05
C GLY A 274 -15.20 8.69 3.51
N ALA A 275 -14.99 7.43 3.10
CA ALA A 275 -16.08 6.60 2.58
C ALA A 275 -17.04 6.13 3.70
N LYS A 276 -18.29 5.93 3.36
CA LYS A 276 -19.22 5.11 4.13
C LYS A 276 -19.11 3.66 3.67
N VAL A 277 -18.69 2.75 4.58
CA VAL A 277 -18.42 1.37 4.20
C VAL A 277 -19.34 0.37 4.92
N MET A 278 -19.95 -0.53 4.15
CA MET A 278 -20.76 -1.62 4.66
C MET A 278 -20.15 -2.97 4.29
N LEU A 279 -19.94 -3.84 5.26
CA LEU A 279 -19.59 -5.23 5.02
C LEU A 279 -20.84 -6.11 5.07
N MET A 280 -20.93 -7.06 4.15
CA MET A 280 -21.98 -8.07 4.18
C MET A 280 -21.44 -9.44 3.76
N CYS A 281 -22.00 -10.51 4.32
CA CYS A 281 -21.64 -11.84 3.88
C CYS A 281 -22.23 -12.14 2.49
N GLU A 282 -21.57 -13.02 1.76
CA GLU A 282 -21.94 -13.40 0.40
C GLU A 282 -23.41 -13.87 0.28
N LYS A 283 -23.89 -14.64 1.27
CA LYS A 283 -25.30 -15.11 1.31
C LYS A 283 -26.31 -13.95 1.45
N GLU A 284 -25.99 -12.97 2.28
CA GLU A 284 -26.83 -11.79 2.45
C GLU A 284 -26.84 -10.93 1.19
N PHE A 285 -25.68 -10.74 0.56
CA PHE A 285 -25.53 -10.03 -0.70
C PHE A 285 -26.40 -10.65 -1.79
N CYS A 286 -26.29 -11.95 -2.02
CA CYS A 286 -27.10 -12.68 -2.99
C CYS A 286 -28.60 -12.60 -2.67
N ARG A 287 -28.97 -12.71 -1.40
CA ARG A 287 -30.38 -12.61 -0.98
C ARG A 287 -30.96 -11.22 -1.27
N LYS A 288 -30.22 -10.16 -0.93
CA LYS A 288 -30.65 -8.77 -1.21
C LYS A 288 -30.80 -8.55 -2.71
N ALA A 289 -29.84 -8.96 -3.50
CA ALA A 289 -29.89 -8.85 -4.96
C ALA A 289 -31.11 -9.58 -5.53
N THR A 290 -31.37 -10.83 -5.11
CA THR A 290 -32.53 -11.62 -5.57
C THR A 290 -33.86 -10.97 -5.20
N VAL A 291 -33.99 -10.40 -3.99
CA VAL A 291 -35.22 -9.72 -3.56
C VAL A 291 -35.49 -8.48 -4.41
N LEU A 292 -34.44 -7.68 -4.64
CA LEU A 292 -34.55 -6.46 -5.45
C LEU A 292 -34.85 -6.79 -6.92
N GLU A 293 -34.20 -7.80 -7.48
CA GLU A 293 -34.44 -8.27 -8.85
C GLU A 293 -35.90 -8.73 -9.05
N ARG A 294 -36.45 -9.49 -8.10
CA ARG A 294 -37.84 -9.92 -8.14
C ARG A 294 -38.82 -8.77 -8.03
N ALA A 295 -38.51 -7.74 -7.24
CA ALA A 295 -39.39 -6.59 -7.02
C ALA A 295 -39.41 -5.62 -8.20
N TYR A 296 -38.26 -5.40 -8.84
CA TYR A 296 -38.07 -4.31 -9.80
C TYR A 296 -37.58 -4.75 -11.19
N GLY A 297 -37.13 -6.01 -11.34
CA GLY A 297 -36.46 -6.49 -12.55
C GLY A 297 -35.06 -5.91 -12.76
N TRP A 298 -34.19 -6.62 -13.46
CA TRP A 298 -32.88 -6.10 -13.86
C TRP A 298 -33.01 -5.26 -15.14
N PRO A 299 -32.32 -4.11 -15.31
CA PRO A 299 -31.40 -3.43 -14.38
C PRO A 299 -32.09 -2.47 -13.38
N ARG A 300 -33.40 -2.42 -13.33
CA ARG A 300 -34.16 -1.54 -12.43
C ARG A 300 -34.09 -1.93 -10.96
N CYS A 301 -33.56 -3.10 -10.63
CA CYS A 301 -33.47 -3.59 -9.27
C CYS A 301 -32.56 -2.77 -8.35
N ARG A 302 -31.78 -1.84 -8.93
CA ARG A 302 -30.99 -0.84 -8.21
C ARG A 302 -30.23 -1.39 -6.99
N VAL A 303 -29.60 -2.54 -7.13
CA VAL A 303 -28.67 -3.07 -6.09
C VAL A 303 -27.56 -2.05 -5.80
N THR A 304 -27.30 -1.18 -6.79
CA THR A 304 -26.29 -0.14 -6.78
C THR A 304 -26.79 1.25 -6.35
N VAL A 305 -28.09 1.40 -5.97
CA VAL A 305 -28.59 2.73 -5.56
C VAL A 305 -27.86 3.24 -4.35
N GLY A 306 -27.12 4.35 -4.52
CA GLY A 306 -26.33 4.96 -3.48
C GLY A 306 -25.10 4.14 -3.08
N VAL A 307 -24.62 3.25 -3.98
CA VAL A 307 -23.36 2.53 -3.84
C VAL A 307 -22.44 2.93 -4.99
N ASP A 308 -21.28 3.44 -4.66
CA ASP A 308 -20.28 3.94 -5.62
C ASP A 308 -19.27 2.88 -6.04
N GLY A 309 -19.13 1.80 -5.27
CA GLY A 309 -18.21 0.71 -5.60
C GLY A 309 -18.30 -0.48 -4.66
N PHE A 310 -17.74 -1.59 -5.11
CA PHE A 310 -17.65 -2.83 -4.36
C PHE A 310 -16.20 -3.30 -4.25
N PHE A 311 -15.87 -3.91 -3.11
CA PHE A 311 -14.67 -4.72 -2.97
C PHE A 311 -15.07 -6.11 -2.47
N SER A 312 -14.53 -7.16 -3.09
CA SER A 312 -15.15 -8.46 -2.97
C SER A 312 -14.16 -9.61 -2.86
N MET A 313 -14.38 -10.45 -1.86
CA MET A 313 -13.79 -11.77 -1.72
C MET A 313 -14.76 -12.90 -2.12
N ALA A 314 -15.92 -12.59 -2.68
CA ALA A 314 -16.94 -13.56 -3.06
C ALA A 314 -16.44 -14.54 -4.11
N ARG A 315 -16.88 -15.80 -4.01
CA ARG A 315 -16.50 -16.89 -4.94
C ARG A 315 -17.67 -17.75 -5.43
N SER A 316 -18.86 -17.65 -4.81
CA SER A 316 -20.01 -18.40 -5.33
C SER A 316 -20.42 -17.88 -6.69
N LYS A 317 -20.85 -18.81 -7.55
CA LYS A 317 -21.33 -18.45 -8.89
C LYS A 317 -22.43 -17.39 -8.82
N GLN A 318 -23.37 -17.53 -7.86
CA GLN A 318 -24.47 -16.57 -7.70
C GLN A 318 -23.97 -15.15 -7.38
N ALA A 319 -22.99 -15.02 -6.47
CA ALA A 319 -22.43 -13.71 -6.14
C ALA A 319 -21.64 -13.11 -7.32
N LEU A 320 -20.84 -13.92 -8.00
CA LEU A 320 -20.07 -13.48 -9.18
C LEU A 320 -20.99 -13.08 -10.34
N ASP A 321 -22.10 -13.79 -10.56
CA ASP A 321 -23.08 -13.42 -11.58
C ASP A 321 -23.76 -12.07 -11.25
N VAL A 322 -24.01 -11.78 -9.97
CA VAL A 322 -24.55 -10.46 -9.54
C VAL A 322 -23.51 -9.37 -9.68
N LEU A 323 -22.27 -9.59 -9.20
CA LEU A 323 -21.17 -8.63 -9.32
C LEU A 323 -20.87 -8.31 -10.80
N GLY A 324 -20.86 -9.32 -11.67
CA GLY A 324 -20.63 -9.11 -13.11
C GLY A 324 -21.69 -8.21 -13.75
N ARG A 325 -22.94 -8.35 -13.35
CA ARG A 325 -23.99 -7.44 -13.82
C ARG A 325 -23.85 -6.02 -13.27
N ILE A 326 -23.34 -5.86 -12.05
CA ILE A 326 -23.01 -4.56 -11.45
C ILE A 326 -21.87 -3.90 -12.23
N GLU A 327 -20.84 -4.66 -12.61
CA GLU A 327 -19.75 -4.19 -13.46
C GLU A 327 -20.24 -3.75 -14.85
N GLU A 328 -21.20 -4.47 -15.45
CA GLU A 328 -21.83 -4.08 -16.72
C GLU A 328 -22.56 -2.74 -16.64
N GLU A 329 -23.01 -2.32 -15.46
CA GLU A 329 -23.58 -0.99 -15.20
C GLU A 329 -22.52 0.11 -14.99
N GLY A 330 -21.23 -0.23 -15.07
CA GLY A 330 -20.11 0.70 -14.89
C GLY A 330 -19.77 1.01 -13.43
N VAL A 331 -20.22 0.18 -12.48
CA VAL A 331 -19.84 0.32 -11.06
C VAL A 331 -18.57 -0.46 -10.79
N LEU A 332 -17.65 0.17 -10.10
CA LEU A 332 -16.35 -0.44 -9.73
C LEU A 332 -16.54 -1.68 -8.86
N VAL A 333 -15.84 -2.77 -9.21
CA VAL A 333 -15.74 -3.99 -8.39
C VAL A 333 -14.28 -4.47 -8.34
N VAL A 334 -13.69 -4.50 -7.16
CA VAL A 334 -12.32 -4.99 -6.91
C VAL A 334 -12.37 -6.20 -5.95
N ASN A 335 -11.89 -7.39 -6.32
CA ASN A 335 -11.49 -7.84 -7.65
C ASN A 335 -12.73 -8.07 -8.52
N SER A 336 -12.56 -7.94 -9.84
CA SER A 336 -13.66 -8.13 -10.78
C SER A 336 -14.20 -9.57 -10.74
N SER A 337 -15.50 -9.73 -11.01
CA SER A 337 -16.14 -11.05 -11.11
C SER A 337 -15.49 -11.92 -12.20
N LEU A 338 -15.13 -11.29 -13.32
CA LEU A 338 -14.40 -11.93 -14.41
C LEU A 338 -13.01 -12.40 -13.95
N GLY A 339 -12.30 -11.57 -13.17
CA GLY A 339 -10.99 -11.90 -12.63
C GLY A 339 -11.03 -13.11 -11.70
N VAL A 340 -11.95 -13.11 -10.76
CA VAL A 340 -12.16 -14.25 -9.85
C VAL A 340 -12.47 -15.55 -10.62
N ASN A 341 -13.30 -15.49 -11.66
CA ASN A 341 -13.56 -16.64 -12.53
C ASN A 341 -12.31 -17.09 -13.29
N ARG A 342 -11.41 -16.18 -13.67
CA ARG A 342 -10.14 -16.52 -14.33
C ARG A 342 -9.14 -17.20 -13.38
N CYS A 343 -9.29 -17.05 -12.07
CA CYS A 343 -8.50 -17.78 -11.07
C CYS A 343 -8.94 -19.25 -10.89
N ILE A 344 -9.98 -19.73 -11.58
CA ILE A 344 -10.24 -21.16 -11.70
C ILE A 344 -9.03 -21.83 -12.32
N ARG A 345 -8.44 -22.81 -11.62
CA ARG A 345 -7.08 -23.33 -11.93
C ARG A 345 -6.86 -23.72 -13.38
N ARG A 346 -7.82 -24.38 -14.01
CA ARG A 346 -7.74 -24.72 -15.45
C ARG A 346 -7.63 -23.46 -16.31
N ILE A 347 -8.52 -22.50 -16.10
CA ILE A 347 -8.57 -21.26 -16.88
C ILE A 347 -7.28 -20.44 -16.64
N MET A 348 -6.85 -20.34 -15.41
CA MET A 348 -5.60 -19.67 -15.01
C MET A 348 -4.40 -20.32 -15.72
N THR A 349 -4.28 -21.64 -15.69
CA THR A 349 -3.18 -22.38 -16.34
C THR A 349 -3.16 -22.14 -17.84
N GLU A 350 -4.32 -22.22 -18.52
CA GLU A 350 -4.45 -21.93 -19.95
C GLU A 350 -3.95 -20.51 -20.30
N ARG A 351 -4.34 -19.53 -19.48
CA ARG A 351 -3.94 -18.13 -19.66
C ARG A 351 -2.45 -17.90 -19.40
N PHE A 352 -1.92 -18.50 -18.35
CA PHE A 352 -0.50 -18.37 -18.02
C PHE A 352 0.39 -18.96 -19.09
N ILE A 353 0.05 -20.14 -19.62
CA ILE A 353 0.77 -20.74 -20.76
C ILE A 353 0.69 -19.83 -21.98
N ALA A 354 -0.51 -19.33 -22.33
CA ALA A 354 -0.70 -18.48 -23.51
C ALA A 354 0.01 -17.12 -23.38
N GLY A 355 0.11 -16.57 -22.16
CA GLY A 355 0.73 -15.29 -21.88
C GLY A 355 2.22 -15.36 -21.51
N GLY A 356 2.81 -16.56 -21.50
CA GLY A 356 4.22 -16.75 -21.20
C GLY A 356 4.58 -16.35 -19.76
N ILE A 357 3.69 -16.63 -18.79
CA ILE A 357 4.01 -16.53 -17.37
C ILE A 357 4.94 -17.69 -17.01
N ALA A 358 5.98 -17.39 -16.22
CA ALA A 358 6.94 -18.40 -15.76
C ALA A 358 6.26 -19.36 -14.76
N THR A 359 5.81 -20.50 -15.26
CA THR A 359 5.11 -21.56 -14.50
C THR A 359 5.79 -22.91 -14.71
N PRO A 360 5.53 -23.91 -13.83
CA PRO A 360 5.94 -25.28 -14.10
C PRO A 360 5.35 -25.80 -15.43
N GLU A 361 6.01 -26.79 -16.04
CA GLU A 361 5.40 -27.51 -17.14
C GLU A 361 4.05 -28.07 -16.67
N SER A 362 2.99 -27.74 -17.42
CA SER A 362 1.62 -27.96 -17.00
C SER A 362 0.80 -28.61 -18.09
N ARG A 363 -0.06 -29.57 -17.68
CA ARG A 363 -1.02 -30.22 -18.58
C ARG A 363 -2.40 -30.20 -17.97
N ILE A 364 -3.43 -30.16 -18.80
CA ILE A 364 -4.82 -30.15 -18.38
C ILE A 364 -5.48 -31.43 -18.88
N ILE A 365 -6.07 -32.18 -17.96
CA ILE A 365 -6.75 -33.44 -18.24
C ILE A 365 -8.25 -33.25 -17.96
N GLY A 366 -9.08 -33.49 -18.96
CA GLY A 366 -10.54 -33.54 -18.82
C GLY A 366 -11.04 -34.95 -18.48
N ARG A 367 -12.28 -35.04 -18.00
CA ARG A 367 -12.90 -36.33 -17.62
C ARG A 367 -12.92 -37.38 -18.74
N ASN A 368 -12.97 -36.94 -19.99
CA ASN A 368 -12.95 -37.80 -21.19
C ASN A 368 -11.55 -37.84 -21.83
N GLY A 369 -10.53 -37.30 -21.12
CA GLY A 369 -9.17 -37.18 -21.65
C GLY A 369 -8.48 -38.52 -21.75
N GLU A 370 -7.60 -38.63 -22.77
CA GLU A 370 -6.70 -39.76 -22.91
C GLU A 370 -5.84 -39.90 -21.63
N MET A 371 -5.55 -41.17 -21.30
CA MET A 371 -4.68 -41.51 -20.18
C MET A 371 -3.33 -40.74 -20.27
N VAL A 372 -2.83 -40.42 -19.09
CA VAL A 372 -1.64 -39.66 -18.76
C VAL A 372 -0.37 -40.23 -19.44
N LYS A 373 -0.28 -40.12 -20.76
CA LYS A 373 0.96 -40.40 -21.48
C LYS A 373 1.89 -39.19 -21.41
N ASP A 374 3.15 -39.43 -21.15
CA ASP A 374 4.23 -38.43 -21.12
C ASP A 374 4.17 -37.42 -19.95
N ILE A 375 3.73 -37.84 -18.77
CA ILE A 375 3.93 -37.06 -17.55
C ILE A 375 5.26 -37.42 -16.92
N HIS A 376 6.02 -36.38 -16.54
CA HIS A 376 7.23 -36.53 -15.75
C HIS A 376 6.87 -36.63 -14.26
N TYR A 377 7.38 -37.65 -13.60
CA TYR A 377 7.21 -37.87 -12.16
C TYR A 377 8.51 -37.54 -11.41
N PRO A 378 8.39 -37.02 -10.17
CA PRO A 378 7.16 -36.72 -9.44
C PRO A 378 6.43 -35.50 -9.99
N CYS A 379 5.11 -35.43 -9.77
CA CYS A 379 4.28 -34.31 -10.21
C CYS A 379 3.15 -34.00 -9.21
N TRP A 380 2.42 -32.94 -9.48
CA TRP A 380 1.25 -32.51 -8.71
C TRP A 380 -0.01 -32.67 -9.54
N LEU A 381 -1.00 -33.35 -8.99
CA LEU A 381 -2.37 -33.37 -9.53
C LEU A 381 -3.24 -32.41 -8.71
N LYS A 382 -3.80 -31.40 -9.38
CA LYS A 382 -4.58 -30.36 -8.74
C LYS A 382 -5.97 -30.30 -9.37
N ARG A 383 -7.01 -30.16 -8.54
CA ARG A 383 -8.38 -29.88 -9.03
C ARG A 383 -8.37 -28.68 -9.97
N GLY A 384 -8.90 -28.83 -11.19
CA GLY A 384 -8.86 -27.82 -12.24
C GLY A 384 -10.13 -26.98 -12.39
N ASP A 385 -11.29 -27.53 -12.01
CA ASP A 385 -12.61 -26.91 -12.20
C ASP A 385 -13.04 -25.96 -11.06
N GLY A 386 -12.16 -25.67 -10.12
CA GLY A 386 -12.41 -24.78 -8.99
C GLY A 386 -11.18 -24.57 -8.13
N CYS A 387 -11.35 -23.81 -7.04
CA CYS A 387 -10.34 -23.73 -5.99
C CYS A 387 -10.30 -25.01 -5.15
N ALA A 388 -9.17 -25.29 -4.52
CA ALA A 388 -9.04 -26.41 -3.58
C ALA A 388 -9.95 -26.18 -2.34
N GLN A 389 -10.87 -27.11 -2.08
CA GLN A 389 -11.79 -27.07 -0.96
C GLN A 389 -11.35 -28.01 0.17
N GLN A 390 -10.61 -29.03 -0.16
CA GLN A 390 -10.06 -30.02 0.78
C GLN A 390 -8.63 -30.40 0.37
N LYS A 391 -7.90 -31.05 1.29
CA LYS A 391 -6.49 -31.41 1.09
C LYS A 391 -6.29 -32.29 -0.15
N GLU A 392 -7.23 -33.19 -0.41
CA GLU A 392 -7.24 -34.14 -1.51
C GLU A 392 -7.47 -33.48 -2.89
N ASP A 393 -7.73 -32.17 -2.94
CA ASP A 393 -7.81 -31.40 -4.20
C ASP A 393 -6.45 -31.00 -4.76
N THR A 394 -5.36 -31.26 -4.00
CA THR A 394 -3.96 -31.03 -4.42
C THR A 394 -3.11 -32.18 -3.89
N CYS A 395 -2.65 -33.04 -4.78
CA CYS A 395 -1.93 -34.27 -4.44
C CYS A 395 -0.56 -34.31 -5.11
N TYR A 396 0.46 -34.67 -4.35
CA TYR A 396 1.78 -35.01 -4.84
C TYR A 396 1.81 -36.49 -5.19
N VAL A 397 2.28 -36.85 -6.40
CA VAL A 397 2.32 -38.22 -6.90
C VAL A 397 3.72 -38.56 -7.41
N GLN A 398 4.15 -39.78 -7.14
CA GLN A 398 5.50 -40.23 -7.45
C GLN A 398 5.59 -41.09 -8.73
N ASN A 399 4.45 -41.64 -9.17
CA ASN A 399 4.41 -42.58 -10.31
C ASN A 399 3.03 -42.59 -10.98
N GLU A 400 2.96 -43.23 -12.16
CA GLU A 400 1.78 -43.33 -12.98
C GLU A 400 0.61 -44.07 -12.28
N GLN A 401 0.90 -45.10 -11.51
CA GLN A 401 -0.14 -45.87 -10.83
C GLN A 401 -0.88 -45.03 -9.78
N GLU A 402 -0.15 -44.23 -9.02
CA GLU A 402 -0.72 -43.27 -8.06
C GLU A 402 -1.57 -42.22 -8.78
N ALA A 403 -1.04 -41.67 -9.90
CA ALA A 403 -1.75 -40.68 -10.71
C ALA A 403 -3.10 -41.23 -11.23
N GLU A 404 -3.09 -42.42 -11.79
CA GLU A 404 -4.32 -43.07 -12.28
C GLU A 404 -5.35 -43.31 -11.17
N ALA A 405 -4.90 -43.77 -10.01
CA ALA A 405 -5.80 -43.99 -8.87
C ALA A 405 -6.45 -42.69 -8.41
N LEU A 406 -5.68 -41.62 -8.28
CA LEU A 406 -6.16 -40.29 -7.89
C LEU A 406 -7.08 -39.65 -8.93
N LEU A 407 -6.77 -39.79 -10.23
CA LEU A 407 -7.67 -39.33 -11.28
C LEU A 407 -9.04 -40.01 -11.23
N LYS A 408 -9.06 -41.32 -10.99
CA LYS A 408 -10.34 -42.06 -10.78
C LYS A 408 -11.13 -41.50 -9.59
N GLU A 409 -10.43 -41.18 -8.50
CA GLU A 409 -11.07 -40.58 -7.31
C GLU A 409 -11.60 -39.17 -7.63
N PHE A 410 -10.86 -38.32 -8.32
CA PHE A 410 -11.33 -37.00 -8.75
C PHE A 410 -12.60 -37.11 -9.61
N TRP A 411 -12.62 -38.05 -10.58
CA TRP A 411 -13.80 -38.27 -11.42
C TRP A 411 -15.01 -38.79 -10.63
N LEU A 412 -14.79 -39.63 -9.63
CA LEU A 412 -15.88 -40.12 -8.74
C LEU A 412 -16.45 -38.96 -7.88
N ARG A 413 -15.62 -38.02 -7.48
CA ARG A 413 -16.05 -36.80 -6.75
C ARG A 413 -16.72 -35.77 -7.66
N GLY A 414 -16.85 -36.03 -8.96
CA GLY A 414 -17.51 -35.13 -9.92
C GLY A 414 -16.63 -33.98 -10.41
N ILE A 415 -15.34 -33.99 -10.11
CA ILE A 415 -14.37 -33.01 -10.66
C ILE A 415 -14.31 -33.23 -12.17
N THR A 416 -14.33 -32.14 -12.95
CA THR A 416 -14.44 -32.19 -14.42
C THR A 416 -13.13 -32.00 -15.14
N SER A 417 -12.12 -31.43 -14.48
CA SER A 417 -10.78 -31.23 -15.00
C SER A 417 -9.72 -31.27 -13.90
N VAL A 418 -8.53 -31.71 -14.26
CA VAL A 418 -7.37 -31.80 -13.39
C VAL A 418 -6.19 -31.10 -14.08
N VAL A 419 -5.45 -30.29 -13.34
CA VAL A 419 -4.18 -29.69 -13.78
C VAL A 419 -3.05 -30.53 -13.21
N VAL A 420 -2.15 -30.96 -14.08
CA VAL A 420 -0.92 -31.65 -13.72
C VAL A 420 0.23 -30.66 -13.86
N ASN A 421 0.97 -30.45 -12.78
CA ASN A 421 2.18 -29.63 -12.78
C ASN A 421 3.41 -30.49 -12.47
N GLU A 422 4.53 -30.28 -13.15
CA GLU A 422 5.81 -30.84 -12.72
C GLU A 422 6.12 -30.45 -11.28
N HIS A 423 6.85 -31.29 -10.56
CA HIS A 423 7.37 -30.93 -9.24
C HIS A 423 8.70 -30.19 -9.40
N LEU A 424 8.74 -28.95 -8.93
CA LEU A 424 9.94 -28.11 -8.93
C LEU A 424 10.70 -28.31 -7.62
N LYS A 425 12.03 -28.45 -7.74
CA LYS A 425 12.96 -28.45 -6.59
C LYS A 425 13.40 -27.01 -6.32
N GLY A 426 13.50 -26.65 -5.06
CA GLY A 426 13.93 -25.32 -4.66
C GLY A 426 13.15 -24.76 -3.47
N ASP A 427 13.38 -23.49 -3.18
CA ASP A 427 12.74 -22.78 -2.08
C ASP A 427 11.31 -22.40 -2.44
N LEU A 428 10.36 -22.79 -1.61
CA LEU A 428 8.97 -22.35 -1.70
C LEU A 428 8.82 -20.97 -1.07
N ILE A 429 8.29 -20.03 -1.84
CA ILE A 429 8.01 -18.65 -1.41
C ILE A 429 6.51 -18.39 -1.58
N LYS A 430 5.91 -17.73 -0.59
CA LYS A 430 4.59 -17.11 -0.72
C LYS A 430 4.74 -15.62 -0.98
N PHE A 431 3.85 -15.09 -1.82
CA PHE A 431 3.82 -13.66 -2.12
C PHE A 431 2.39 -13.11 -2.10
N TYR A 432 2.30 -11.83 -1.81
CA TYR A 432 1.07 -11.03 -1.84
C TYR A 432 1.37 -9.70 -2.52
N GLY A 433 0.39 -9.17 -3.29
CA GLY A 433 0.57 -7.91 -3.96
C GLY A 433 -0.75 -7.20 -4.26
N VAL A 434 -0.63 -5.92 -4.59
CA VAL A 434 -1.71 -5.09 -5.15
C VAL A 434 -1.18 -4.45 -6.43
N SER A 435 -1.60 -4.98 -7.59
CA SER A 435 -1.12 -4.56 -8.91
C SER A 435 -1.34 -3.06 -9.14
N GLY A 436 -0.34 -2.42 -9.75
CA GLY A 436 -0.35 -0.97 -9.98
C GLY A 436 -0.02 -0.14 -8.75
N THR A 437 0.47 -0.76 -7.68
CA THR A 437 1.00 -0.11 -6.48
C THR A 437 2.40 -0.63 -6.14
N ASP A 438 3.05 0.04 -5.18
CA ASP A 438 4.38 -0.40 -4.73
C ASP A 438 4.33 -1.59 -3.77
N PHE A 439 3.14 -2.01 -3.36
CA PHE A 439 3.01 -3.08 -2.39
C PHE A 439 3.31 -4.44 -2.98
N PHE A 440 4.33 -5.09 -2.44
CA PHE A 440 4.64 -6.49 -2.67
C PHE A 440 5.31 -7.08 -1.43
N TYR A 441 4.73 -8.16 -0.90
CA TYR A 441 5.22 -8.84 0.29
C TYR A 441 5.47 -10.31 -0.01
N TRP A 442 6.65 -10.82 0.32
CA TRP A 442 6.98 -12.23 0.15
C TRP A 442 7.65 -12.81 1.41
N PHE A 443 7.51 -14.11 1.60
CA PHE A 443 8.09 -14.79 2.75
C PHE A 443 8.24 -16.29 2.52
N TYR A 444 9.10 -16.92 3.32
CA TYR A 444 9.23 -18.36 3.37
C TYR A 444 8.20 -18.95 4.34
N PRO A 445 7.21 -19.76 3.92
CA PRO A 445 6.19 -20.31 4.81
C PRO A 445 6.80 -21.22 5.89
N SER A 446 7.92 -21.89 5.62
CA SER A 446 8.64 -22.72 6.59
C SER A 446 9.24 -21.93 7.78
N LYS A 447 9.50 -20.62 7.62
CA LYS A 447 10.14 -19.77 8.64
C LYS A 447 9.17 -18.88 9.43
N CYS A 448 7.96 -18.64 8.94
CA CYS A 448 7.05 -17.63 9.49
C CYS A 448 5.94 -18.18 10.40
N GLY A 449 5.86 -19.47 10.65
CA GLY A 449 4.79 -20.08 11.46
C GLY A 449 3.37 -19.99 10.84
N HIS A 450 3.21 -19.34 9.70
CA HIS A 450 1.98 -19.27 8.93
C HIS A 450 1.92 -20.45 7.96
N ARG A 451 1.27 -21.52 8.39
CA ARG A 451 1.09 -22.72 7.56
C ARG A 451 0.12 -22.44 6.41
N SER A 452 0.38 -23.06 5.25
CA SER A 452 -0.59 -23.08 4.16
C SER A 452 -1.89 -23.77 4.59
N LYS A 453 -2.96 -23.52 3.83
CA LYS A 453 -4.31 -24.04 4.09
C LYS A 453 -4.33 -25.56 4.39
N PHE A 454 -3.43 -26.33 3.80
CA PHE A 454 -3.37 -27.78 3.89
C PHE A 454 -2.02 -28.36 4.36
N GLY A 455 -1.03 -27.54 4.69
CA GLY A 455 0.27 -27.98 5.18
C GLY A 455 1.12 -28.74 4.15
N LEU A 456 0.94 -28.46 2.85
CA LEU A 456 1.66 -29.16 1.77
C LEU A 456 3.06 -28.60 1.51
N GLU A 457 3.41 -27.47 2.11
CA GLU A 457 4.74 -26.82 2.04
C GLU A 457 5.86 -27.73 2.53
N VAL A 458 5.54 -28.70 3.36
CA VAL A 458 6.52 -29.67 3.91
C VAL A 458 7.18 -30.50 2.79
N ILE A 459 6.50 -30.67 1.64
CA ILE A 459 7.02 -31.50 0.52
C ILE A 459 8.22 -30.82 -0.15
N ASN A 460 8.26 -29.48 -0.17
CA ASN A 460 9.42 -28.72 -0.68
C ASN A 460 10.58 -28.65 0.31
N GLY A 461 10.37 -29.05 1.58
CA GLY A 461 11.38 -29.00 2.63
C GLY A 461 11.59 -27.61 3.24
N GLU A 462 12.68 -27.46 4.00
CA GLU A 462 13.07 -26.17 4.58
C GLU A 462 13.76 -25.29 3.54
N ALA A 463 13.41 -23.99 3.53
CA ALA A 463 14.01 -23.02 2.62
C ALA A 463 15.51 -22.85 2.92
N GLN A 464 16.34 -22.98 1.90
CA GLN A 464 17.79 -22.86 1.94
C GLN A 464 18.27 -21.41 1.83
N GLY A 465 17.40 -20.49 1.40
CA GLY A 465 17.74 -19.09 1.18
C GLY A 465 18.42 -18.87 -0.18
N ILE A 466 17.95 -19.58 -1.20
CA ILE A 466 18.42 -19.41 -2.58
C ILE A 466 18.20 -17.95 -2.99
N ALA A 467 19.27 -17.31 -3.50
CA ALA A 467 19.20 -15.94 -3.96
C ALA A 467 18.33 -15.83 -5.21
N PHE A 468 17.44 -14.85 -5.25
CA PHE A 468 16.58 -14.55 -6.40
C PHE A 468 16.32 -13.05 -6.48
N ASP A 469 15.82 -12.60 -7.62
CA ASP A 469 15.41 -11.22 -7.84
C ASP A 469 13.93 -11.04 -7.41
N ALA A 470 13.70 -10.33 -6.29
CA ALA A 470 12.37 -10.07 -5.77
C ALA A 470 11.55 -9.13 -6.67
N GLU A 471 12.22 -8.21 -7.39
CA GLU A 471 11.57 -7.32 -8.34
C GLU A 471 11.12 -8.06 -9.58
N ALA A 472 11.93 -8.98 -10.07
CA ALA A 472 11.52 -9.86 -11.15
C ALA A 472 10.32 -10.71 -10.74
N LEU A 473 10.26 -11.18 -9.48
CA LEU A 473 9.08 -11.89 -8.96
C LEU A 473 7.86 -10.97 -8.91
N LYS A 474 8.01 -9.73 -8.40
CA LYS A 474 6.93 -8.74 -8.39
C LYS A 474 6.41 -8.47 -9.80
N ALA A 475 7.30 -8.17 -10.74
CA ALA A 475 6.94 -7.88 -12.12
C ALA A 475 6.19 -9.05 -12.79
N GLU A 476 6.63 -10.29 -12.56
CA GLU A 476 5.96 -11.48 -13.09
C GLU A 476 4.60 -11.72 -12.41
N ALA A 477 4.50 -11.46 -11.10
CA ALA A 477 3.24 -11.56 -10.36
C ALA A 477 2.24 -10.48 -10.79
N ASP A 478 2.67 -9.22 -10.97
CA ASP A 478 1.83 -8.13 -11.47
C ASP A 478 1.34 -8.43 -12.91
N LYS A 479 2.22 -8.93 -13.79
CA LYS A 479 1.84 -9.39 -15.14
C LYS A 479 0.78 -10.51 -15.09
N ALA A 480 0.91 -11.45 -14.16
CA ALA A 480 -0.08 -12.50 -13.93
C ALA A 480 -1.41 -11.94 -13.42
N ALA A 481 -1.37 -11.00 -12.48
CA ALA A 481 -2.53 -10.31 -11.92
C ALA A 481 -3.31 -9.55 -13.01
N ASP A 482 -2.63 -8.79 -13.84
CA ASP A 482 -3.22 -8.03 -14.95
C ASP A 482 -3.87 -8.95 -15.98
N MET A 483 -3.20 -10.06 -16.32
CA MET A 483 -3.72 -11.08 -17.26
C MET A 483 -5.02 -11.71 -16.73
N LEU A 484 -5.11 -11.93 -15.43
CA LEU A 484 -6.31 -12.46 -14.79
C LEU A 484 -7.35 -11.38 -14.50
N ASN A 485 -6.98 -10.11 -14.46
CA ASN A 485 -7.79 -8.98 -13.99
C ASN A 485 -8.13 -9.12 -12.49
N VAL A 486 -7.10 -9.37 -11.67
CA VAL A 486 -7.21 -9.48 -10.21
C VAL A 486 -6.13 -8.61 -9.54
N PRO A 487 -6.35 -7.30 -9.44
CA PRO A 487 -5.36 -6.40 -8.86
C PRO A 487 -4.97 -6.75 -7.41
N VAL A 488 -5.86 -7.31 -6.61
CA VAL A 488 -5.57 -7.77 -5.25
C VAL A 488 -5.30 -9.28 -5.29
N TYR A 489 -4.04 -9.67 -5.12
CA TYR A 489 -3.63 -11.03 -5.40
C TYR A 489 -2.65 -11.62 -4.37
N GLY A 490 -2.46 -12.92 -4.46
CA GLY A 490 -1.38 -13.65 -3.81
C GLY A 490 -1.09 -14.95 -4.50
N GLY A 491 0.03 -15.56 -4.17
CA GLY A 491 0.43 -16.81 -4.81
C GLY A 491 1.57 -17.50 -4.10
N ASP A 492 1.95 -18.61 -4.71
CA ASP A 492 3.11 -19.40 -4.32
C ASP A 492 4.06 -19.50 -5.53
N CYS A 493 5.36 -19.39 -5.30
CA CYS A 493 6.37 -19.68 -6.30
C CYS A 493 7.48 -20.57 -5.77
N VAL A 494 8.21 -21.22 -6.67
CA VAL A 494 9.43 -21.96 -6.35
C VAL A 494 10.62 -21.25 -6.99
N VAL A 495 11.64 -21.00 -6.18
CA VAL A 495 12.95 -20.52 -6.61
C VAL A 495 13.88 -21.71 -6.76
N SER A 496 14.29 -22.03 -7.98
CA SER A 496 15.22 -23.15 -8.26
C SER A 496 16.66 -22.77 -7.90
N GLU A 497 17.56 -23.76 -7.84
CA GLU A 497 18.98 -23.57 -7.47
C GLU A 497 19.73 -22.53 -8.33
N ASP A 498 19.29 -22.33 -9.57
CA ASP A 498 19.84 -21.33 -10.51
C ASP A 498 19.24 -19.93 -10.33
N GLY A 499 18.39 -19.72 -9.32
CA GLY A 499 17.68 -18.47 -9.05
C GLY A 499 16.44 -18.24 -9.92
N SER A 500 16.10 -19.17 -10.82
CA SER A 500 14.91 -19.05 -11.65
C SER A 500 13.62 -19.19 -10.81
N ILE A 501 12.64 -18.33 -11.12
CA ILE A 501 11.37 -18.20 -10.41
C ILE A 501 10.25 -18.81 -11.25
N ARG A 502 9.38 -19.63 -10.64
CA ARG A 502 8.20 -20.17 -11.30
C ARG A 502 7.00 -20.12 -10.40
N ILE A 503 5.93 -19.46 -10.84
CA ILE A 503 4.65 -19.33 -10.10
C ILE A 503 3.91 -20.67 -10.19
N ILE A 504 3.62 -21.28 -9.04
CA ILE A 504 2.98 -22.61 -8.95
C ILE A 504 1.51 -22.56 -8.50
N ASP A 505 1.09 -21.43 -7.92
CA ASP A 505 -0.32 -21.14 -7.61
C ASP A 505 -0.54 -19.63 -7.57
N PHE A 506 -1.77 -19.18 -7.89
CA PHE A 506 -2.15 -17.77 -7.88
C PHE A 506 -3.61 -17.65 -7.45
N ASN A 507 -3.88 -16.71 -6.55
CA ASN A 507 -5.17 -16.58 -5.90
C ASN A 507 -5.66 -15.13 -5.92
N ASP A 508 -6.96 -14.96 -6.15
CA ASP A 508 -7.67 -13.72 -5.89
C ASP A 508 -7.74 -13.48 -4.37
N TRP A 509 -7.53 -12.25 -3.97
CA TRP A 509 -7.71 -11.72 -2.62
C TRP A 509 -7.33 -12.67 -1.46
N PRO A 510 -6.06 -12.79 -1.11
CA PRO A 510 -5.61 -13.55 0.06
C PRO A 510 -5.95 -12.83 1.37
N SER A 511 -5.73 -13.50 2.50
CA SER A 511 -5.99 -12.92 3.83
C SER A 511 -4.92 -11.94 4.34
N PHE A 512 -3.78 -11.85 3.67
CA PHE A 512 -2.64 -10.99 4.01
C PHE A 512 -2.17 -11.07 5.48
N ALA A 513 -2.34 -12.20 6.13
CA ALA A 513 -2.14 -12.33 7.57
C ALA A 513 -0.82 -11.73 8.11
N PRO A 514 0.36 -11.89 7.46
CA PRO A 514 1.61 -11.31 7.96
C PRO A 514 1.82 -9.81 7.65
N CYS A 515 1.01 -9.22 6.76
CA CYS A 515 1.18 -7.83 6.27
C CYS A 515 -0.17 -7.11 6.08
N ARG A 516 -1.15 -7.41 6.93
CA ARG A 516 -2.56 -7.05 6.75
C ARG A 516 -2.80 -5.54 6.67
N ASP A 517 -2.24 -4.78 7.58
CA ASP A 517 -2.50 -3.35 7.68
C ASP A 517 -1.90 -2.61 6.49
N GLU A 518 -0.69 -2.99 6.08
CA GLU A 518 -0.06 -2.44 4.88
C GLU A 518 -0.83 -2.82 3.62
N ALA A 519 -1.23 -4.09 3.47
CA ALA A 519 -2.05 -4.52 2.34
C ALA A 519 -3.38 -3.77 2.27
N ALA A 520 -4.06 -3.57 3.41
CA ALA A 520 -5.32 -2.84 3.47
C ALA A 520 -5.18 -1.39 2.99
N PHE A 521 -4.10 -0.72 3.35
CA PHE A 521 -3.78 0.62 2.85
C PHE A 521 -3.66 0.65 1.32
N TYR A 522 -2.89 -0.27 0.73
CA TYR A 522 -2.71 -0.30 -0.73
C TYR A 522 -3.97 -0.76 -1.48
N ILE A 523 -4.79 -1.63 -0.89
CA ILE A 523 -6.10 -1.99 -1.44
C ILE A 523 -7.02 -0.77 -1.47
N ALA A 524 -7.08 0.01 -0.38
CA ALA A 524 -7.85 1.24 -0.34
C ALA A 524 -7.32 2.28 -1.34
N THR A 525 -6.01 2.40 -1.50
CA THR A 525 -5.37 3.24 -2.53
C THR A 525 -5.80 2.84 -3.94
N LYS A 526 -5.84 1.52 -4.22
CA LYS A 526 -6.30 0.99 -5.52
C LYS A 526 -7.76 1.37 -5.80
N MET A 527 -8.64 1.32 -4.78
CA MET A 527 -10.04 1.73 -4.89
C MET A 527 -10.24 3.22 -5.23
N ILE A 528 -9.24 4.07 -4.95
CA ILE A 528 -9.28 5.51 -5.31
C ILE A 528 -8.81 5.72 -6.75
N GLN A 529 -7.87 4.89 -7.23
CA GLN A 529 -7.25 5.07 -8.55
C GLN A 529 -8.16 4.60 -9.70
N GLU A 530 -9.12 3.75 -9.42
CA GLU A 530 -10.10 3.21 -10.36
C GLU A 530 -11.47 3.88 -10.24
#